data_697bb6027a273e67fad77141be6128f4
#
_entry.id   697bb6027a273e67fad77141be6128f4
#
_cell.length_a   1.000
_cell.length_b   1.000
_cell.length_c   1.000
_cell.angle_alpha   90.00
_cell.angle_beta   90.00
_cell.angle_gamma   90.00
#
_symmetry.space_group_name_H-M   'P 1'
#
loop_
_entity.id
_entity.type
_entity.pdbx_description
1 polymer ?
#
loop_
_entity_poly.entity_id
_entity_poly.type
_entity_poly.pdbx_seq_one_letter_code
_entity_poly.pdbx_strand_id
1 'polypeptide(L)'
;MKNKADNPLYTLTNTLYFVAFLCGLIVLYWGHFLIVDNHTNDLRLKASESVVIYQDDLNDELTRFSFLPYVVARDEHLIKWSFNEPNKANLALENIVKASGTTNLYILDNKGTTLASSNWRSDVSFVGKNYAFRPYFIDAMSGNNGYFFGIGTTSKLPGFFISSPVRNGENIIAVAVTKLNLSALEKSWKDSGEIIFVTNEDGVVVLSSESEWKYHTLSPLSQLQKEKIMKQKQFAGLKLDLLTGEPQKNINNIDIDGIPFLYETLSIDSANWKIHYLLPKTNINQLTIITWAKIGSIALGLIAFLLLLRLMQSRWRLKISRQESEDLRKLNEQLTIEIAQRHETEKKLLVAQKDIKRTSKLAAMGQLSASIVHELGQPLSAMKNYIASAQLPPKEDETSAGNEKSILPKLDALVIRMSQISKQLKFFVRSNEKELQVFDI
;
A
#
# COMPACT_ATOMS: atom_id res chain seq x y z
N MET A 1 9.78 7.19 -72.25
CA MET A 1 9.59 6.93 -70.81
C MET A 1 10.51 7.89 -70.08
N LYS A 2 10.00 9.06 -69.64
CA LYS A 2 10.74 10.01 -68.81
C LYS A 2 10.76 9.49 -67.37
N ASN A 3 11.96 9.31 -66.81
CA ASN A 3 12.19 8.85 -65.47
C ASN A 3 11.42 9.74 -64.45
N LYS A 4 10.54 9.13 -63.69
CA LYS A 4 9.75 9.79 -62.59
C LYS A 4 10.63 10.27 -61.45
N ALA A 5 11.96 9.94 -61.46
CA ALA A 5 12.89 10.25 -60.40
C ALA A 5 13.43 11.71 -60.42
N ASP A 6 13.31 12.42 -61.53
CA ASP A 6 13.88 13.77 -61.68
C ASP A 6 12.86 14.92 -61.49
N ASN A 7 11.74 14.65 -60.90
CA ASN A 7 10.75 15.69 -60.62
C ASN A 7 11.00 16.30 -59.21
N PRO A 8 11.49 17.56 -59.11
CA PRO A 8 11.87 18.18 -57.82
C PRO A 8 10.70 18.26 -56.83
N LEU A 9 9.45 18.25 -57.34
CA LEU A 9 8.24 18.16 -56.51
C LEU A 9 8.08 16.78 -55.86
N TYR A 10 8.55 15.70 -56.45
CA TYR A 10 8.47 14.35 -55.91
C TYR A 10 9.51 14.11 -54.79
N THR A 11 10.69 14.67 -54.97
CA THR A 11 11.75 14.64 -53.90
C THR A 11 11.35 15.50 -52.72
N LEU A 12 10.77 16.69 -52.94
CA LEU A 12 10.28 17.59 -51.88
C LEU A 12 9.16 16.96 -51.07
N THR A 13 8.22 16.25 -51.66
CA THR A 13 7.14 15.56 -50.96
C THR A 13 7.65 14.38 -50.14
N ASN A 14 8.63 13.61 -50.65
CA ASN A 14 9.21 12.50 -49.90
C ASN A 14 10.06 12.98 -48.70
N THR A 15 10.80 14.07 -48.84
CA THR A 15 11.53 14.69 -47.72
C THR A 15 10.55 15.23 -46.67
N LEU A 16 9.42 15.81 -47.05
CA LEU A 16 8.41 16.28 -46.11
C LEU A 16 7.76 15.12 -45.33
N TYR A 17 7.47 13.99 -45.98
CA TYR A 17 6.98 12.79 -45.32
C TYR A 17 8.02 12.19 -44.38
N PHE A 18 9.30 12.17 -44.76
CA PHE A 18 10.37 11.68 -43.90
C PHE A 18 10.55 12.55 -42.65
N VAL A 19 10.53 13.88 -42.80
CA VAL A 19 10.60 14.82 -41.69
C VAL A 19 9.39 14.67 -40.77
N ALA A 20 8.18 14.57 -41.33
CA ALA A 20 6.96 14.34 -40.54
C ALA A 20 7.00 13.01 -39.77
N PHE A 21 7.53 11.95 -40.38
CA PHE A 21 7.75 10.66 -39.72
C PHE A 21 8.75 10.76 -38.56
N LEU A 22 9.86 11.46 -38.77
CA LEU A 22 10.88 11.68 -37.74
C LEU A 22 10.33 12.51 -36.57
N CYS A 23 9.60 13.56 -36.86
CA CYS A 23 8.86 14.35 -35.85
C CYS A 23 7.86 13.47 -35.07
N GLY A 24 7.14 12.59 -35.75
CA GLY A 24 6.23 11.63 -35.14
C GLY A 24 6.93 10.70 -34.17
N LEU A 25 8.08 10.17 -34.53
CA LEU A 25 8.90 9.33 -33.64
C LEU A 25 9.39 10.09 -32.39
N ILE A 26 9.80 11.34 -32.57
CA ILE A 26 10.23 12.21 -31.46
C ILE A 26 9.05 12.46 -30.49
N VAL A 27 7.87 12.77 -31.03
CA VAL A 27 6.65 12.99 -30.22
C VAL A 27 6.25 11.72 -29.47
N LEU A 28 6.35 10.54 -30.12
CA LEU A 28 6.08 9.26 -29.46
C LEU A 28 7.08 8.97 -28.33
N TYR A 29 8.38 9.23 -28.56
CA TYR A 29 9.42 9.04 -27.55
C TYR A 29 9.20 9.97 -26.34
N TRP A 30 9.00 11.27 -26.58
CA TRP A 30 8.70 12.22 -25.52
C TRP A 30 7.37 11.94 -24.82
N GLY A 31 6.35 11.55 -25.59
CA GLY A 31 5.07 11.14 -25.05
C GLY A 31 5.19 9.92 -24.12
N HIS A 32 5.99 8.92 -24.50
CA HIS A 32 6.28 7.77 -23.64
C HIS A 32 6.94 8.21 -22.32
N PHE A 33 7.96 9.04 -22.41
CA PHE A 33 8.67 9.56 -21.24
C PHE A 33 7.71 10.31 -20.28
N LEU A 34 6.90 11.22 -20.82
CA LEU A 34 5.91 11.99 -20.03
C LEU A 34 4.84 11.08 -19.39
N ILE A 35 4.37 10.05 -20.09
CA ILE A 35 3.37 9.12 -19.56
C ILE A 35 3.97 8.32 -18.40
N VAL A 36 5.19 7.79 -18.57
CA VAL A 36 5.87 7.03 -17.50
C VAL A 36 6.14 7.92 -16.30
N ASP A 37 6.61 9.15 -16.52
CA ASP A 37 6.90 10.12 -15.47
C ASP A 37 5.64 10.49 -14.68
N ASN A 38 4.53 10.81 -15.38
CA ASN A 38 3.25 11.08 -14.72
C ASN A 38 2.74 9.91 -13.90
N HIS A 39 2.75 8.68 -14.44
CA HIS A 39 2.32 7.51 -13.70
C HIS A 39 3.23 7.22 -12.49
N THR A 40 4.53 7.47 -12.64
CA THR A 40 5.48 7.33 -11.53
C THR A 40 5.21 8.35 -10.43
N ASN A 41 4.94 9.60 -10.80
CA ASN A 41 4.63 10.68 -9.86
C ASN A 41 3.29 10.45 -9.14
N ASP A 42 2.26 10.00 -9.85
CA ASP A 42 0.95 9.65 -9.28
C ASP A 42 1.08 8.50 -8.25
N LEU A 43 1.85 7.47 -8.60
CA LEU A 43 2.10 6.34 -7.68
C LEU A 43 2.93 6.76 -6.48
N ARG A 44 3.92 7.65 -6.68
CA ARG A 44 4.72 8.18 -5.58
C ARG A 44 3.88 9.03 -4.62
N LEU A 45 2.98 9.86 -5.16
CA LEU A 45 2.06 10.64 -4.33
C LEU A 45 1.18 9.71 -3.46
N LYS A 46 0.58 8.70 -4.07
CA LYS A 46 -0.19 7.68 -3.34
C LYS A 46 0.65 6.95 -2.29
N ALA A 47 1.89 6.59 -2.61
CA ALA A 47 2.80 5.97 -1.66
C ALA A 47 3.12 6.88 -0.48
N SER A 48 3.37 8.16 -0.74
CA SER A 48 3.65 9.15 0.31
C SER A 48 2.45 9.41 1.22
N GLU A 49 1.23 9.38 0.69
CA GLU A 49 0.00 9.46 1.49
C GLU A 49 -0.22 8.19 2.32
N SER A 50 -0.01 7.03 1.70
CA SER A 50 -0.19 5.74 2.38
C SER A 50 0.81 5.53 3.51
N VAL A 51 2.09 5.87 3.30
CA VAL A 51 3.12 5.67 4.34
C VAL A 51 2.84 6.51 5.59
N VAL A 52 2.22 7.70 5.45
CA VAL A 52 1.79 8.52 6.59
C VAL A 52 0.72 7.81 7.41
N ILE A 53 -0.28 7.23 6.74
CA ILE A 53 -1.36 6.49 7.43
C ILE A 53 -0.77 5.32 8.23
N TYR A 54 0.13 4.55 7.64
CA TYR A 54 0.75 3.41 8.31
C TYR A 54 1.76 3.83 9.39
N GLN A 55 2.40 5.00 9.23
CA GLN A 55 3.23 5.59 10.28
C GLN A 55 2.38 5.94 11.51
N ASP A 56 1.23 6.57 11.31
CA ASP A 56 0.31 6.94 12.39
C ASP A 56 -0.24 5.69 13.08
N ASP A 57 -0.68 4.67 12.32
CA ASP A 57 -1.15 3.40 12.87
C ASP A 57 -0.09 2.72 13.75
N LEU A 58 1.16 2.69 13.29
CA LEU A 58 2.26 2.11 14.06
C LEU A 58 2.57 2.95 15.30
N ASN A 59 2.63 4.27 15.17
CA ASN A 59 2.90 5.17 16.29
C ASN A 59 1.81 5.06 17.36
N ASP A 60 0.56 4.98 16.95
CA ASP A 60 -0.57 4.77 17.85
C ASP A 60 -0.47 3.45 18.60
N GLU A 61 -0.11 2.36 17.93
CA GLU A 61 0.08 1.06 18.58
C GLU A 61 1.26 1.06 19.55
N LEU A 62 2.39 1.71 19.21
CA LEU A 62 3.55 1.82 20.08
C LEU A 62 3.27 2.70 21.32
N THR A 63 2.47 3.76 21.16
CA THR A 63 2.19 4.72 22.23
C THR A 63 1.01 4.33 23.09
N ARG A 64 0.08 3.54 22.56
CA ARG A 64 -1.17 3.11 23.21
C ARG A 64 -0.99 2.58 24.62
N PHE A 65 0.08 1.86 24.88
CA PHE A 65 0.36 1.24 26.17
C PHE A 65 1.63 1.81 26.84
N SER A 66 2.21 2.87 26.30
CA SER A 66 3.46 3.46 26.80
C SER A 66 3.34 4.01 28.23
N PHE A 67 2.12 4.38 28.64
CA PHE A 67 1.86 4.87 29.99
C PHE A 67 1.81 3.76 31.06
N LEU A 68 1.58 2.49 30.67
CA LEU A 68 1.40 1.40 31.63
C LEU A 68 2.59 1.18 32.55
N PRO A 69 3.85 1.09 32.08
CA PRO A 69 5.00 0.94 32.96
C PRO A 69 5.14 2.13 33.91
N TYR A 70 4.80 3.33 33.46
CA TYR A 70 4.83 4.53 34.29
C TYR A 70 3.82 4.48 35.43
N VAL A 71 2.58 4.04 35.17
CA VAL A 71 1.52 3.88 36.18
C VAL A 71 1.91 2.77 37.17
N VAL A 72 2.31 1.61 36.64
CA VAL A 72 2.76 0.47 37.46
C VAL A 72 3.95 0.85 38.35
N ALA A 73 4.90 1.62 37.83
CA ALA A 73 6.09 2.05 38.59
C ALA A 73 5.75 3.00 39.75
N ARG A 74 4.55 3.58 39.80
CA ARG A 74 4.08 4.52 40.84
C ARG A 74 3.00 3.94 41.76
N ASP A 75 2.56 2.72 41.51
CA ASP A 75 1.66 2.00 42.42
C ASP A 75 2.44 1.44 43.60
N GLU A 76 2.46 2.16 44.72
CA GLU A 76 3.18 1.79 45.93
C GLU A 76 2.78 0.41 46.47
N HIS A 77 1.50 0.06 46.39
CA HIS A 77 1.00 -1.23 46.84
C HIS A 77 1.52 -2.36 45.97
N LEU A 78 1.45 -2.20 44.67
CA LEU A 78 1.94 -3.19 43.72
C LEU A 78 3.45 -3.40 43.83
N ILE A 79 4.19 -2.31 43.94
CA ILE A 79 5.65 -2.38 44.16
C ILE A 79 5.98 -3.09 45.47
N LYS A 80 5.32 -2.72 46.57
CA LYS A 80 5.53 -3.39 47.88
C LYS A 80 5.20 -4.89 47.81
N TRP A 81 4.11 -5.27 47.14
CA TRP A 81 3.76 -6.67 46.90
C TRP A 81 4.81 -7.39 46.04
N SER A 82 5.40 -6.75 45.08
CA SER A 82 6.42 -7.37 44.23
C SER A 82 7.63 -7.84 45.01
N PHE A 83 8.00 -7.15 46.08
CA PHE A 83 9.11 -7.56 46.98
C PHE A 83 8.67 -8.54 48.07
N ASN A 84 7.49 -8.34 48.65
CA ASN A 84 7.11 -9.04 49.89
C ASN A 84 6.07 -10.15 49.67
N GLU A 85 5.19 -9.99 48.69
CA GLU A 85 4.06 -10.88 48.41
C GLU A 85 3.91 -11.09 46.87
N PRO A 86 4.89 -11.73 46.21
CA PRO A 86 4.94 -11.79 44.74
C PRO A 86 3.67 -12.36 44.08
N ASN A 87 2.98 -13.29 44.74
CA ASN A 87 1.73 -13.85 44.21
C ASN A 87 0.62 -12.82 44.11
N LYS A 88 0.53 -11.86 45.04
CA LYS A 88 -0.45 -10.77 44.94
C LYS A 88 -0.09 -9.81 43.80
N ALA A 89 1.20 -9.48 43.66
CA ALA A 89 1.69 -8.67 42.57
C ALA A 89 1.43 -9.34 41.22
N ASN A 90 1.70 -10.63 41.09
CA ASN A 90 1.42 -11.41 39.88
C ASN A 90 -0.06 -11.32 39.46
N LEU A 91 -0.97 -11.52 40.42
CA LEU A 91 -2.40 -11.46 40.19
C LEU A 91 -2.86 -10.04 39.80
N ALA A 92 -2.31 -9.02 40.45
CA ALA A 92 -2.61 -7.62 40.10
C ALA A 92 -2.13 -7.28 38.69
N LEU A 93 -0.91 -7.67 38.31
CA LEU A 93 -0.37 -7.50 36.96
C LEU A 93 -1.20 -8.27 35.91
N GLU A 94 -1.64 -9.49 36.21
CA GLU A 94 -2.50 -10.30 35.37
C GLU A 94 -3.85 -9.59 35.12
N ASN A 95 -4.46 -9.01 36.15
CA ASN A 95 -5.70 -8.26 36.06
C ASN A 95 -5.54 -6.98 35.22
N ILE A 96 -4.41 -6.26 35.38
CA ILE A 96 -4.11 -5.07 34.57
C ILE A 96 -3.99 -5.46 33.09
N VAL A 97 -3.29 -6.55 32.79
CA VAL A 97 -3.13 -7.05 31.40
C VAL A 97 -4.47 -7.44 30.80
N LYS A 98 -5.34 -8.15 31.54
CA LYS A 98 -6.67 -8.51 31.08
C LYS A 98 -7.54 -7.28 30.80
N ALA A 99 -7.45 -6.25 31.65
CA ALA A 99 -8.21 -5.03 31.49
C ALA A 99 -7.70 -4.12 30.37
N SER A 100 -6.37 -4.02 30.22
CA SER A 100 -5.74 -3.13 29.23
C SER A 100 -5.65 -3.72 27.82
N GLY A 101 -5.62 -5.06 27.71
CA GLY A 101 -5.38 -5.75 26.44
C GLY A 101 -3.91 -5.76 26.00
N THR A 102 -2.97 -5.32 26.85
CA THR A 102 -1.53 -5.46 26.58
C THR A 102 -1.09 -6.92 26.65
N THR A 103 0.13 -7.23 26.19
CA THR A 103 0.58 -8.64 26.15
C THR A 103 1.09 -9.11 27.49
N ASN A 104 2.04 -8.41 28.07
CA ASN A 104 2.61 -8.77 29.37
C ASN A 104 3.08 -7.52 30.13
N LEU A 105 2.93 -7.57 31.46
CA LEU A 105 3.50 -6.65 32.43
C LEU A 105 4.36 -7.41 33.43
N TYR A 106 5.50 -6.86 33.81
CA TYR A 106 6.38 -7.45 34.80
C TYR A 106 7.25 -6.41 35.49
N ILE A 107 7.74 -6.74 36.67
CA ILE A 107 8.57 -5.88 37.51
C ILE A 107 9.90 -6.59 37.76
N LEU A 108 10.99 -5.88 37.48
CA LEU A 108 12.35 -6.31 37.67
C LEU A 108 12.92 -5.66 38.93
N ASP A 109 13.74 -6.36 39.69
CA ASP A 109 14.56 -5.76 40.73
C ASP A 109 15.71 -4.91 40.14
N ASN A 110 16.50 -4.27 40.99
CA ASN A 110 17.65 -3.45 40.55
C ASN A 110 18.83 -4.28 39.99
N LYS A 111 18.74 -5.60 39.99
CA LYS A 111 19.69 -6.54 39.38
C LYS A 111 19.14 -7.12 38.06
N GLY A 112 17.93 -6.73 37.65
CA GLY A 112 17.29 -7.19 36.46
C GLY A 112 16.55 -8.52 36.58
N THR A 113 16.35 -9.05 37.81
CA THR A 113 15.59 -10.28 38.04
C THR A 113 14.11 -9.98 38.17
N THR A 114 13.26 -10.75 37.48
CA THR A 114 11.81 -10.55 37.51
C THR A 114 11.22 -10.98 38.87
N LEU A 115 10.69 -10.02 39.62
CA LEU A 115 10.03 -10.24 40.90
C LEU A 115 8.59 -10.74 40.71
N ALA A 116 7.87 -10.11 39.80
CA ALA A 116 6.48 -10.41 39.49
C ALA A 116 6.17 -10.24 38.01
N SER A 117 5.24 -11.03 37.51
CA SER A 117 4.84 -10.97 36.09
C SER A 117 3.39 -11.41 35.86
N SER A 118 2.70 -10.76 34.92
CA SER A 118 1.35 -11.11 34.54
C SER A 118 1.22 -12.54 33.96
N ASN A 119 2.30 -13.07 33.37
CA ASN A 119 2.33 -14.42 32.78
C ASN A 119 2.85 -15.50 33.74
N TRP A 120 2.74 -15.27 35.04
CA TRP A 120 3.31 -16.14 36.09
C TRP A 120 2.82 -17.59 36.06
N ARG A 121 1.61 -17.84 35.53
CA ARG A 121 1.02 -19.19 35.39
C ARG A 121 1.39 -19.89 34.10
N SER A 122 2.08 -19.20 33.20
CA SER A 122 2.47 -19.75 31.92
C SER A 122 3.72 -20.62 32.02
N ASP A 123 3.84 -21.64 31.18
CA ASP A 123 5.05 -22.46 31.03
C ASP A 123 6.29 -21.62 30.67
N VAL A 124 6.06 -20.47 30.02
CA VAL A 124 7.09 -19.50 29.65
C VAL A 124 7.08 -18.27 30.58
N SER A 125 6.83 -18.49 31.91
CA SER A 125 6.81 -17.44 32.91
C SER A 125 8.10 -16.63 32.92
N PHE A 126 7.96 -15.32 33.14
CA PHE A 126 9.12 -14.43 33.30
C PHE A 126 9.63 -14.38 34.75
N VAL A 127 8.85 -14.80 35.72
CA VAL A 127 9.23 -14.77 37.14
C VAL A 127 10.56 -15.50 37.35
N GLY A 128 11.48 -14.85 38.08
CA GLY A 128 12.83 -15.35 38.35
C GLY A 128 13.82 -15.29 37.20
N LYS A 129 13.41 -14.84 36.00
CA LYS A 129 14.33 -14.65 34.86
C LYS A 129 15.03 -13.31 34.97
N ASN A 130 16.28 -13.26 34.50
CA ASN A 130 17.09 -12.05 34.55
C ASN A 130 17.24 -11.42 33.17
N TYR A 131 16.99 -10.10 33.09
CA TYR A 131 17.02 -9.28 31.88
C TYR A 131 17.92 -8.03 32.02
N ALA A 132 18.91 -8.05 32.94
CA ALA A 132 19.83 -6.94 33.17
C ALA A 132 20.62 -6.52 31.91
N PHE A 133 20.79 -7.43 30.94
CA PHE A 133 21.52 -7.19 29.71
C PHE A 133 20.68 -6.43 28.65
N ARG A 134 19.38 -6.25 28.91
CA ARG A 134 18.48 -5.61 27.95
C ARG A 134 18.57 -4.08 28.01
N PRO A 135 18.59 -3.38 26.84
CA PRO A 135 18.65 -1.92 26.81
C PRO A 135 17.55 -1.25 27.63
N TYR A 136 16.31 -1.71 27.53
CA TYR A 136 15.20 -1.12 28.29
C TYR A 136 15.42 -1.15 29.81
N PHE A 137 16.12 -2.17 30.32
CA PHE A 137 16.46 -2.24 31.73
C PHE A 137 17.59 -1.25 32.08
N ILE A 138 18.63 -1.21 31.26
CA ILE A 138 19.77 -0.31 31.43
C ILE A 138 19.33 1.15 31.43
N ASP A 139 18.46 1.52 30.48
CA ASP A 139 17.93 2.88 30.35
C ASP A 139 17.08 3.24 31.57
N ALA A 140 16.21 2.33 32.02
CA ALA A 140 15.41 2.55 33.22
C ALA A 140 16.25 2.70 34.47
N MET A 141 17.31 1.90 34.64
CA MET A 141 18.26 2.03 35.77
C MET A 141 19.09 3.31 35.71
N SER A 142 19.21 3.95 34.51
CA SER A 142 19.79 5.28 34.32
C SER A 142 18.81 6.41 34.59
N GLY A 143 17.55 6.10 34.91
CA GLY A 143 16.51 7.08 35.25
C GLY A 143 15.61 7.50 34.12
N ASN A 144 15.77 6.97 32.91
CA ASN A 144 14.99 7.24 31.73
C ASN A 144 13.93 6.17 31.48
N ASN A 145 12.94 6.45 30.67
CA ASN A 145 12.12 5.38 30.11
C ASN A 145 12.93 4.65 29.02
N GLY A 146 12.84 3.32 28.98
CA GLY A 146 13.53 2.50 28.00
C GLY A 146 12.56 1.95 26.96
N TYR A 147 13.04 1.90 25.71
CA TYR A 147 12.32 1.35 24.57
C TYR A 147 13.21 0.35 23.84
N PHE A 148 12.70 -0.84 23.54
CA PHE A 148 13.50 -1.86 22.90
C PHE A 148 12.64 -2.86 22.14
N PHE A 149 12.99 -3.15 20.91
CA PHE A 149 12.44 -4.30 20.17
C PHE A 149 13.40 -5.48 20.24
N GLY A 150 12.86 -6.65 20.47
CA GLY A 150 13.67 -7.86 20.40
C GLY A 150 12.85 -9.14 20.55
N ILE A 151 13.47 -10.25 20.18
CA ILE A 151 12.92 -11.57 20.44
C ILE A 151 13.12 -11.92 21.92
N GLY A 152 12.04 -12.28 22.60
CA GLY A 152 12.08 -12.66 24.00
C GLY A 152 12.95 -13.89 24.22
N THR A 153 13.95 -13.80 25.11
CA THR A 153 14.82 -14.94 25.42
C THR A 153 14.07 -16.09 26.08
N THR A 154 13.01 -15.78 26.80
CA THR A 154 12.14 -16.77 27.47
C THR A 154 10.99 -17.21 26.56
N SER A 155 10.21 -16.27 26.03
CA SER A 155 9.02 -16.59 25.21
C SER A 155 9.35 -17.00 23.78
N LYS A 156 10.56 -16.72 23.28
CA LYS A 156 10.96 -16.88 21.87
C LYS A 156 10.09 -16.10 20.86
N LEU A 157 9.21 -15.26 21.35
CA LEU A 157 8.33 -14.42 20.53
C LEU A 157 8.85 -12.98 20.47
N PRO A 158 8.76 -12.30 19.34
CA PRO A 158 9.10 -10.89 19.21
C PRO A 158 8.21 -10.04 20.11
N GLY A 159 8.69 -8.87 20.46
CA GLY A 159 7.92 -7.88 21.19
C GLY A 159 8.63 -6.55 21.26
N PHE A 160 7.84 -5.52 21.44
CA PHE A 160 8.31 -4.19 21.76
C PHE A 160 8.21 -3.99 23.28
N PHE A 161 9.31 -3.67 23.91
CA PHE A 161 9.41 -3.53 25.36
C PHE A 161 9.51 -2.06 25.73
N ILE A 162 8.69 -1.65 26.68
CA ILE A 162 8.68 -0.28 27.23
C ILE A 162 8.89 -0.41 28.73
N SER A 163 9.78 0.37 29.29
CA SER A 163 10.10 0.33 30.72
C SER A 163 10.05 1.71 31.35
N SER A 164 9.80 1.71 32.67
CA SER A 164 9.85 2.91 33.50
C SER A 164 10.54 2.60 34.82
N PRO A 165 11.40 3.51 35.34
CA PRO A 165 12.06 3.33 36.61
C PRO A 165 11.07 3.43 37.78
N VAL A 166 11.19 2.49 38.73
CA VAL A 166 10.51 2.56 40.02
C VAL A 166 11.43 3.24 41.01
N ARG A 167 10.99 4.34 41.59
CA ARG A 167 11.80 5.15 42.51
C ARG A 167 11.33 5.03 43.95
N ASN A 168 12.30 5.07 44.83
CA ASN A 168 12.09 5.30 46.25
C ASN A 168 12.99 6.48 46.65
N GLY A 169 12.40 7.67 46.72
CA GLY A 169 13.15 8.91 46.74
C GLY A 169 13.99 9.10 45.49
N GLU A 170 15.27 9.35 45.64
CA GLU A 170 16.21 9.48 44.50
C GLU A 170 16.72 8.15 43.95
N ASN A 171 16.55 7.06 44.68
CA ASN A 171 17.09 5.76 44.30
C ASN A 171 16.11 5.00 43.38
N ILE A 172 16.65 4.36 42.36
CA ILE A 172 15.89 3.43 41.50
C ILE A 172 16.00 2.04 42.11
N ILE A 173 14.87 1.50 42.57
CA ILE A 173 14.80 0.22 43.29
C ILE A 173 14.30 -0.94 42.42
N ALA A 174 13.61 -0.64 41.35
CA ALA A 174 13.02 -1.64 40.46
C ALA A 174 12.74 -1.01 39.06
N VAL A 175 12.34 -1.84 38.13
CA VAL A 175 11.93 -1.41 36.78
C VAL A 175 10.61 -2.08 36.41
N ALA A 176 9.61 -1.30 36.10
CA ALA A 176 8.35 -1.79 35.52
C ALA A 176 8.46 -1.89 34.01
N VAL A 177 8.01 -2.99 33.42
CA VAL A 177 8.15 -3.26 31.99
C VAL A 177 6.83 -3.76 31.41
N THR A 178 6.43 -3.23 30.25
CA THR A 178 5.41 -3.84 29.41
C THR A 178 6.05 -4.41 28.15
N LYS A 179 5.52 -5.56 27.71
CA LYS A 179 5.83 -6.15 26.40
C LYS A 179 4.59 -6.06 25.52
N LEU A 180 4.73 -5.46 24.36
CA LEU A 180 3.69 -5.36 23.33
C LEU A 180 3.93 -6.41 22.24
N ASN A 181 2.84 -6.95 21.72
CA ASN A 181 2.86 -7.83 20.55
C ASN A 181 2.31 -7.07 19.35
N LEU A 182 3.13 -6.86 18.34
CA LEU A 182 2.79 -6.11 17.13
C LEU A 182 2.31 -7.02 15.97
N SER A 183 2.10 -8.31 16.22
CA SER A 183 1.69 -9.26 15.17
C SER A 183 0.30 -8.99 14.58
N ALA A 184 -0.60 -8.39 15.35
CA ALA A 184 -1.91 -7.99 14.86
C ALA A 184 -1.81 -6.87 13.81
N LEU A 185 -0.89 -5.93 14.02
CA LEU A 185 -0.58 -4.86 13.07
C LEU A 185 0.03 -5.42 11.77
N GLU A 186 1.02 -6.30 11.88
CA GLU A 186 1.62 -6.99 10.73
C GLU A 186 0.56 -7.77 9.92
N LYS A 187 -0.36 -8.44 10.61
CA LYS A 187 -1.45 -9.16 9.96
C LYS A 187 -2.40 -8.19 9.24
N SER A 188 -2.74 -7.07 9.84
CA SER A 188 -3.56 -6.03 9.21
C SER A 188 -2.91 -5.51 7.92
N TRP A 189 -1.60 -5.25 7.94
CA TRP A 189 -0.85 -4.85 6.74
C TRP A 189 -0.88 -5.92 5.66
N LYS A 190 -0.64 -7.17 6.02
CA LYS A 190 -0.72 -8.30 5.08
C LYS A 190 -2.12 -8.46 4.49
N ASP A 191 -3.16 -8.38 5.31
CA ASP A 191 -4.55 -8.53 4.88
C ASP A 191 -5.01 -7.35 4.00
N SER A 192 -4.37 -6.18 4.10
CA SER A 192 -4.60 -5.05 3.18
C SER A 192 -3.98 -5.25 1.78
N GLY A 193 -3.08 -6.21 1.63
CA GLY A 193 -2.35 -6.45 0.39
C GLY A 193 -1.24 -5.43 0.10
N GLU A 194 -0.90 -4.59 1.09
CA GLU A 194 0.14 -3.57 0.97
C GLU A 194 1.49 -4.12 1.40
N ILE A 195 2.54 -3.69 0.72
CA ILE A 195 3.90 -4.14 1.02
C ILE A 195 4.57 -3.11 1.92
N ILE A 196 4.64 -3.44 3.21
CA ILE A 196 5.12 -2.55 4.25
C ILE A 196 6.11 -3.32 5.12
N PHE A 197 7.21 -2.68 5.47
CA PHE A 197 8.08 -3.16 6.51
C PHE A 197 8.67 -2.02 7.34
N VAL A 198 9.18 -2.35 8.50
CA VAL A 198 9.78 -1.41 9.45
C VAL A 198 11.18 -1.87 9.80
N THR A 199 12.14 -0.95 9.75
CA THR A 199 13.51 -1.22 10.20
C THR A 199 13.79 -0.48 11.50
N ASN A 200 14.62 -1.10 12.34
CA ASN A 200 15.20 -0.43 13.50
C ASN A 200 16.37 0.49 13.11
N GLU A 201 17.01 1.11 14.09
CA GLU A 201 18.18 1.99 13.93
C GLU A 201 19.38 1.31 13.24
N ASP A 202 19.52 -0.01 13.35
CA ASP A 202 20.58 -0.79 12.71
C ASP A 202 20.24 -1.25 11.29
N GLY A 203 19.06 -0.88 10.75
CA GLY A 203 18.58 -1.27 9.43
C GLY A 203 18.06 -2.71 9.36
N VAL A 204 17.76 -3.35 10.49
CA VAL A 204 17.17 -4.69 10.55
C VAL A 204 15.65 -4.59 10.46
N VAL A 205 15.03 -5.38 9.59
CA VAL A 205 13.58 -5.48 9.46
C VAL A 205 12.98 -6.13 10.71
N VAL A 206 12.23 -5.36 11.48
CA VAL A 206 11.62 -5.79 12.75
C VAL A 206 10.14 -6.14 12.61
N LEU A 207 9.43 -5.50 11.70
CA LEU A 207 8.04 -5.76 11.34
C LEU A 207 7.91 -5.82 9.82
N SER A 208 7.02 -6.66 9.30
CA SER A 208 6.77 -6.73 7.88
C SER A 208 5.41 -7.36 7.55
N SER A 209 4.74 -6.86 6.50
CA SER A 209 3.61 -7.53 5.87
C SER A 209 4.05 -8.85 5.22
N GLU A 210 5.30 -8.91 4.72
CA GLU A 210 5.94 -10.09 4.18
C GLU A 210 6.78 -10.79 5.25
N SER A 211 6.28 -11.91 5.78
CA SER A 211 6.91 -12.60 6.93
C SER A 211 8.34 -13.06 6.64
N GLU A 212 8.67 -13.34 5.39
CA GLU A 212 9.99 -13.82 4.96
C GLU A 212 11.06 -12.71 5.05
N TRP A 213 10.66 -11.45 5.03
CA TRP A 213 11.59 -10.32 5.12
C TRP A 213 12.02 -9.98 6.54
N LYS A 214 11.35 -10.54 7.53
CA LYS A 214 11.68 -10.27 8.95
C LYS A 214 13.07 -10.74 9.28
N TYR A 215 13.77 -9.89 10.04
CA TYR A 215 15.14 -10.13 10.51
C TYR A 215 16.20 -10.15 9.40
N HIS A 216 15.86 -9.66 8.21
CA HIS A 216 16.84 -9.32 7.18
C HIS A 216 17.31 -7.87 7.37
N THR A 217 18.42 -7.51 6.72
CA THR A 217 19.01 -6.17 6.78
C THR A 217 18.98 -5.49 5.41
N LEU A 218 18.81 -4.17 5.39
CA LEU A 218 18.87 -3.39 4.14
C LEU A 218 20.30 -3.12 3.67
N SER A 219 21.26 -3.21 4.59
CA SER A 219 22.69 -3.02 4.32
C SER A 219 23.52 -3.94 5.22
N PRO A 220 24.77 -4.25 4.84
CA PRO A 220 25.65 -5.06 5.67
C PRO A 220 25.87 -4.41 7.04
N LEU A 221 25.67 -5.19 8.11
CA LEU A 221 25.95 -4.73 9.47
C LEU A 221 27.45 -4.60 9.71
N SER A 222 27.87 -3.50 10.29
CA SER A 222 29.23 -3.29 10.79
C SER A 222 29.52 -4.26 11.93
N GLN A 223 30.81 -4.48 12.21
CA GLN A 223 31.24 -5.34 13.31
C GLN A 223 30.70 -4.85 14.66
N LEU A 224 30.69 -3.54 14.88
CA LEU A 224 30.16 -2.90 16.10
C LEU A 224 28.67 -3.17 16.30
N GLN A 225 27.86 -3.08 15.21
CA GLN A 225 26.43 -3.39 15.27
C GLN A 225 26.19 -4.88 15.59
N LYS A 226 26.95 -5.79 14.99
CA LYS A 226 26.86 -7.23 15.29
C LYS A 226 27.16 -7.52 16.75
N GLU A 227 28.22 -6.93 17.30
CA GLU A 227 28.59 -7.08 18.71
C GLU A 227 27.52 -6.51 19.65
N LYS A 228 26.96 -5.32 19.34
CA LYS A 228 25.85 -4.71 20.07
C LYS A 228 24.65 -5.65 20.09
N ILE A 229 24.19 -6.12 18.92
CA ILE A 229 23.04 -7.02 18.77
C ILE A 229 23.25 -8.34 19.55
N MET A 230 24.45 -8.91 19.48
CA MET A 230 24.80 -10.13 20.23
C MET A 230 24.80 -9.91 21.74
N LYS A 231 25.41 -8.84 22.22
CA LYS A 231 25.45 -8.48 23.64
C LYS A 231 24.05 -8.29 24.22
N GLN A 232 23.19 -7.64 23.47
CA GLN A 232 21.78 -7.39 23.81
C GLN A 232 20.88 -8.62 23.60
N LYS A 233 21.37 -9.69 22.96
CA LYS A 233 20.60 -10.87 22.51
C LYS A 233 19.33 -10.50 21.73
N GLN A 234 19.40 -9.45 20.91
CA GLN A 234 18.23 -8.79 20.33
C GLN A 234 17.38 -9.73 19.46
N PHE A 235 18.01 -10.49 18.58
CA PHE A 235 17.32 -11.40 17.64
C PHE A 235 17.55 -12.89 17.97
N ALA A 236 17.82 -13.22 19.26
CA ALA A 236 17.95 -14.60 19.76
C ALA A 236 19.00 -15.46 19.01
N GLY A 237 20.01 -14.84 18.42
CA GLY A 237 21.07 -15.53 17.65
C GLY A 237 20.69 -15.89 16.21
N LEU A 238 19.59 -15.34 15.69
CA LEU A 238 19.25 -15.50 14.27
C LEU A 238 20.34 -14.90 13.39
N LYS A 239 20.58 -15.52 12.23
CA LYS A 239 21.41 -14.97 11.18
C LYS A 239 20.65 -13.83 10.51
N LEU A 240 21.27 -12.67 10.42
CA LEU A 240 20.72 -11.47 9.81
C LEU A 240 21.31 -11.32 8.41
N ASP A 241 20.66 -11.94 7.42
CA ASP A 241 21.08 -11.86 6.03
C ASP A 241 20.57 -10.57 5.37
N LEU A 242 21.15 -10.19 4.23
CA LEU A 242 20.68 -9.05 3.44
C LEU A 242 19.33 -9.38 2.80
N LEU A 243 18.39 -8.43 2.84
CA LEU A 243 17.13 -8.53 2.14
C LEU A 243 17.30 -8.40 0.62
N THR A 244 18.27 -7.60 0.21
CA THR A 244 18.64 -7.39 -1.19
C THR A 244 20.03 -7.97 -1.43
N GLY A 245 20.24 -8.65 -2.54
CA GLY A 245 21.54 -9.27 -2.85
C GLY A 245 22.72 -8.28 -2.91
N GLU A 246 22.44 -7.00 -3.17
CA GLU A 246 23.41 -5.90 -3.11
C GLU A 246 22.79 -4.63 -2.50
N PRO A 247 23.59 -3.84 -1.72
CA PRO A 247 23.13 -2.56 -1.18
C PRO A 247 22.88 -1.57 -2.32
N GLN A 248 21.65 -1.14 -2.50
CA GLN A 248 21.29 -0.20 -3.57
C GLN A 248 21.61 1.25 -3.19
N LYS A 249 22.27 1.95 -4.14
CA LYS A 249 22.64 3.37 -3.99
C LYS A 249 21.51 4.36 -4.33
N ASN A 250 20.38 3.91 -4.86
CA ASN A 250 19.31 4.80 -5.30
C ASN A 250 18.25 5.01 -4.21
N ILE A 251 18.09 6.28 -3.83
CA ILE A 251 17.27 6.73 -2.70
C ILE A 251 15.77 6.39 -2.82
N ASN A 252 15.26 6.12 -4.04
CA ASN A 252 13.81 5.96 -4.28
C ASN A 252 13.43 4.64 -4.98
N ASN A 253 14.38 3.72 -5.13
CA ASN A 253 14.15 2.44 -5.80
C ASN A 253 14.91 1.35 -5.06
N ILE A 254 14.21 0.28 -4.75
CA ILE A 254 14.80 -0.93 -4.17
C ILE A 254 14.44 -2.12 -5.05
N ASP A 255 15.38 -3.03 -5.24
CA ASP A 255 15.13 -4.32 -5.88
C ASP A 255 15.16 -5.40 -4.80
N ILE A 256 14.09 -6.17 -4.72
CA ILE A 256 14.00 -7.30 -3.80
C ILE A 256 13.64 -8.52 -4.63
N ASP A 257 14.51 -9.50 -4.65
CA ASP A 257 14.36 -10.76 -5.41
C ASP A 257 14.11 -10.56 -6.91
N GLY A 258 14.76 -9.53 -7.51
CA GLY A 258 14.62 -9.18 -8.93
C GLY A 258 13.34 -8.42 -9.26
N ILE A 259 12.56 -8.01 -8.27
CA ILE A 259 11.37 -7.17 -8.46
C ILE A 259 11.72 -5.73 -8.06
N PRO A 260 11.66 -4.79 -9.02
CA PRO A 260 11.90 -3.37 -8.71
C PRO A 260 10.67 -2.73 -8.08
N PHE A 261 10.88 -2.04 -6.95
CA PHE A 261 9.85 -1.29 -6.23
C PHE A 261 10.14 0.21 -6.24
N LEU A 262 9.08 1.01 -6.29
CA LEU A 262 9.08 2.37 -5.76
C LEU A 262 9.00 2.28 -4.25
N TYR A 263 9.74 3.15 -3.57
CA TYR A 263 9.98 3.03 -2.15
C TYR A 263 9.89 4.42 -1.50
N GLU A 264 9.00 4.52 -0.53
CA GLU A 264 8.85 5.70 0.32
C GLU A 264 9.11 5.32 1.77
N THR A 265 9.72 6.24 2.52
CA THR A 265 10.11 5.98 3.91
C THR A 265 9.86 7.18 4.78
N LEU A 266 9.38 6.91 6.01
CA LEU A 266 9.23 7.92 7.07
C LEU A 266 9.90 7.43 8.36
N SER A 267 10.37 8.39 9.16
CA SER A 267 10.96 8.09 10.47
C SER A 267 9.88 8.00 11.53
N ILE A 268 10.04 7.08 12.47
CA ILE A 268 9.22 6.92 13.67
C ILE A 268 10.07 7.32 14.86
N ASP A 269 9.90 8.56 15.30
CA ASP A 269 10.77 9.17 16.30
C ASP A 269 10.66 8.48 17.67
N SER A 270 9.49 7.94 18.00
CA SER A 270 9.24 7.25 19.27
C SER A 270 10.11 6.01 19.52
N ALA A 271 10.63 5.39 18.46
CA ALA A 271 11.42 4.17 18.52
C ALA A 271 12.74 4.22 17.74
N ASN A 272 13.10 5.34 17.12
CA ASN A 272 14.21 5.46 16.16
C ASN A 272 14.08 4.45 15.00
N TRP A 273 12.88 4.20 14.54
CA TRP A 273 12.58 3.28 13.47
C TRP A 273 12.30 4.02 12.16
N LYS A 274 12.29 3.27 11.07
CA LYS A 274 11.82 3.76 9.76
C LYS A 274 10.78 2.80 9.22
N ILE A 275 9.64 3.36 8.83
CA ILE A 275 8.64 2.62 8.08
C ILE A 275 8.91 2.79 6.59
N HIS A 276 8.77 1.70 5.85
CA HIS A 276 9.03 1.59 4.44
C HIS A 276 7.78 1.07 3.74
N TYR A 277 7.33 1.81 2.74
CA TYR A 277 6.19 1.43 1.91
C TYR A 277 6.66 1.19 0.48
N LEU A 278 6.29 0.05 -0.09
CA LEU A 278 6.77 -0.40 -1.40
C LEU A 278 5.63 -0.56 -2.39
N LEU A 279 5.83 -0.03 -3.59
CA LEU A 279 4.93 -0.23 -4.72
C LEU A 279 5.69 -0.92 -5.87
N PRO A 280 5.22 -2.09 -6.35
CA PRO A 280 5.84 -2.76 -7.48
C PRO A 280 5.81 -1.89 -8.74
N LYS A 281 6.97 -1.71 -9.41
CA LYS A 281 7.05 -0.95 -10.66
C LYS A 281 6.36 -1.65 -11.84
N THR A 282 6.03 -2.92 -11.72
CA THR A 282 5.20 -3.64 -12.67
C THR A 282 3.87 -2.94 -12.91
N ASN A 283 3.31 -2.27 -11.89
CA ASN A 283 2.09 -1.50 -11.99
C ASN A 283 2.24 -0.30 -12.95
N ILE A 284 3.43 0.34 -12.98
CA ILE A 284 3.73 1.44 -13.91
C ILE A 284 3.67 0.92 -15.36
N ASN A 285 4.29 -0.22 -15.63
CA ASN A 285 4.31 -0.82 -16.96
C ASN A 285 2.90 -1.15 -17.45
N GLN A 286 2.06 -1.73 -16.60
CA GLN A 286 0.66 -2.03 -16.94
C GLN A 286 -0.14 -0.76 -17.24
N LEU A 287 -0.03 0.27 -16.40
CA LEU A 287 -0.69 1.57 -16.62
C LEU A 287 -0.20 2.24 -17.91
N THR A 288 1.09 2.18 -18.18
CA THR A 288 1.70 2.71 -19.40
C THR A 288 1.18 1.98 -20.63
N ILE A 289 1.10 0.65 -20.62
CA ILE A 289 0.55 -0.16 -21.72
C ILE A 289 -0.91 0.20 -21.98
N ILE A 290 -1.73 0.31 -20.95
CA ILE A 290 -3.14 0.69 -21.05
C ILE A 290 -3.28 2.10 -21.66
N THR A 291 -2.45 3.03 -21.24
CA THR A 291 -2.46 4.40 -21.75
C THR A 291 -2.06 4.45 -23.22
N TRP A 292 -1.02 3.72 -23.62
CA TRP A 292 -0.62 3.58 -25.01
C TRP A 292 -1.68 2.89 -25.89
N ALA A 293 -2.34 1.87 -25.36
CA ALA A 293 -3.45 1.21 -26.04
C ALA A 293 -4.61 2.17 -26.31
N LYS A 294 -4.95 3.04 -25.36
CA LYS A 294 -5.95 4.09 -25.53
C LYS A 294 -5.54 5.11 -26.58
N ILE A 295 -4.31 5.61 -26.52
CA ILE A 295 -3.76 6.57 -27.50
C ILE A 295 -3.72 5.93 -28.89
N GLY A 296 -3.25 4.69 -29.00
CA GLY A 296 -3.19 3.94 -30.25
C GLY A 296 -4.58 3.73 -30.89
N SER A 297 -5.58 3.41 -30.09
CA SER A 297 -6.97 3.25 -30.60
C SER A 297 -7.56 4.54 -31.14
N ILE A 298 -7.28 5.66 -30.46
CA ILE A 298 -7.69 7.00 -30.94
C ILE A 298 -6.96 7.36 -32.23
N ALA A 299 -5.65 7.12 -32.31
CA ALA A 299 -4.85 7.39 -33.52
C ALA A 299 -5.33 6.55 -34.72
N LEU A 300 -5.63 5.28 -34.50
CA LEU A 300 -6.16 4.38 -35.51
C LEU A 300 -7.53 4.87 -36.03
N GLY A 301 -8.40 5.33 -35.13
CA GLY A 301 -9.68 5.95 -35.46
C GLY A 301 -9.51 7.20 -36.30
N LEU A 302 -8.58 8.08 -36.00
CA LEU A 302 -8.24 9.26 -36.75
C LEU A 302 -7.68 8.92 -38.13
N ILE A 303 -6.78 7.94 -38.24
CA ILE A 303 -6.23 7.47 -39.52
C ILE A 303 -7.35 6.89 -40.40
N ALA A 304 -8.21 6.05 -39.83
CA ALA A 304 -9.38 5.52 -40.56
C ALA A 304 -10.32 6.63 -41.07
N PHE A 305 -10.56 7.64 -40.24
CA PHE A 305 -11.36 8.79 -40.60
C PHE A 305 -10.72 9.61 -41.76
N LEU A 306 -9.41 9.88 -41.67
CA LEU A 306 -8.68 10.58 -42.73
C LEU A 306 -8.63 9.79 -44.04
N LEU A 307 -8.49 8.48 -43.98
CA LEU A 307 -8.56 7.59 -45.14
C LEU A 307 -9.95 7.61 -45.78
N LEU A 308 -10.99 7.59 -44.96
CA LEU A 308 -12.37 7.74 -45.42
C LEU A 308 -12.60 9.10 -46.14
N LEU A 309 -12.11 10.18 -45.55
CA LEU A 309 -12.16 11.52 -46.17
C LEU A 309 -11.39 11.56 -47.49
N ARG A 310 -10.21 10.96 -47.57
CA ARG A 310 -9.41 10.86 -48.80
C ARG A 310 -10.12 10.02 -49.87
N LEU A 311 -10.70 8.91 -49.49
CA LEU A 311 -11.53 8.09 -50.39
C LEU A 311 -12.75 8.84 -50.88
N MET A 312 -13.41 9.62 -50.04
CA MET A 312 -14.51 10.49 -50.45
C MET A 312 -14.04 11.57 -51.41
N GLN A 313 -12.92 12.25 -51.13
CA GLN A 313 -12.36 13.27 -52.01
C GLN A 313 -11.93 12.70 -53.38
N SER A 314 -11.30 11.53 -53.40
CA SER A 314 -10.90 10.88 -54.68
C SER A 314 -12.12 10.48 -55.52
N ARG A 315 -13.19 10.04 -54.87
CA ARG A 315 -14.47 9.72 -55.56
C ARG A 315 -15.17 10.97 -56.09
N TRP A 316 -15.10 12.08 -55.35
CA TRP A 316 -15.62 13.36 -55.81
C TRP A 316 -14.89 13.84 -57.09
N ARG A 317 -13.56 13.76 -57.11
CA ARG A 317 -12.75 14.12 -58.30
C ARG A 317 -13.07 13.25 -59.52
N LEU A 318 -13.29 11.96 -59.31
CA LEU A 318 -13.70 11.02 -60.35
C LEU A 318 -15.13 11.31 -60.89
N LYS A 319 -16.03 11.78 -60.00
CA LYS A 319 -17.38 12.22 -60.44
C LYS A 319 -17.32 13.43 -61.30
N ILE A 320 -16.54 14.44 -60.95
CA ILE A 320 -16.41 15.69 -61.74
C ILE A 320 -15.82 15.41 -63.14
N SER A 321 -14.79 14.51 -63.17
CA SER A 321 -14.15 14.16 -64.47
C SER A 321 -15.04 13.35 -65.43
N ARG A 322 -16.10 12.73 -64.95
CA ARG A 322 -17.02 11.93 -65.74
C ARG A 322 -18.32 12.67 -66.16
N GLN A 323 -18.55 13.83 -65.57
CA GLN A 323 -19.70 14.67 -65.94
C GLN A 323 -19.63 15.25 -67.39
N GLU A 324 -18.46 15.12 -68.04
CA GLU A 324 -18.23 15.63 -69.36
C GLU A 324 -18.50 14.61 -70.48
N SER A 325 -19.02 13.44 -70.22
CA SER A 325 -19.31 12.44 -71.26
C SER A 325 -20.78 11.98 -71.28
N GLU A 326 -21.32 11.80 -72.49
CA GLU A 326 -22.74 11.44 -72.77
C GLU A 326 -23.24 10.09 -72.15
N ASP A 327 -22.38 9.33 -71.49
CA ASP A 327 -22.74 8.06 -70.83
C ASP A 327 -23.38 8.19 -69.46
N LEU A 328 -23.62 9.40 -68.98
CA LEU A 328 -24.14 9.73 -67.66
C LEU A 328 -25.50 9.09 -67.30
N ARG A 329 -26.29 8.77 -68.24
CA ARG A 329 -27.65 8.24 -67.97
C ARG A 329 -27.65 6.79 -67.51
N LYS A 330 -26.83 5.96 -68.14
CA LYS A 330 -26.70 4.54 -67.73
C LYS A 330 -25.92 4.40 -66.45
N LEU A 331 -24.91 5.30 -66.23
CA LEU A 331 -24.12 5.27 -64.98
C LEU A 331 -24.92 5.77 -63.77
N ASN A 332 -25.85 6.72 -63.98
CA ASN A 332 -26.74 7.23 -62.95
C ASN A 332 -27.68 6.12 -62.34
N GLU A 333 -28.21 5.24 -63.18
CA GLU A 333 -29.03 4.12 -62.70
C GLU A 333 -28.18 3.08 -61.92
N GLN A 334 -27.00 2.75 -62.44
CA GLN A 334 -26.10 1.85 -61.78
C GLN A 334 -25.53 2.45 -60.43
N LEU A 335 -25.19 3.74 -60.44
CA LEU A 335 -24.79 4.47 -59.26
C LEU A 335 -25.91 4.57 -58.21
N THR A 336 -27.18 4.73 -58.65
CA THR A 336 -28.30 4.79 -57.69
C THR A 336 -28.51 3.43 -56.97
N ILE A 337 -28.36 2.33 -57.73
CA ILE A 337 -28.45 0.98 -57.16
C ILE A 337 -27.26 0.68 -56.21
N GLU A 338 -26.04 1.10 -56.60
CA GLU A 338 -24.85 0.91 -55.80
C GLU A 338 -24.84 1.75 -54.49
N ILE A 339 -25.37 2.98 -54.58
CA ILE A 339 -25.57 3.86 -53.42
C ILE A 339 -26.58 3.25 -52.43
N ALA A 340 -27.69 2.66 -52.97
CA ALA A 340 -28.68 2.00 -52.10
C ALA A 340 -28.11 0.79 -51.36
N GLN A 341 -27.29 -0.04 -52.06
CA GLN A 341 -26.61 -1.17 -51.44
C GLN A 341 -25.57 -0.73 -50.40
N ARG A 342 -24.84 0.36 -50.64
CA ARG A 342 -23.92 0.92 -49.66
C ARG A 342 -24.65 1.53 -48.46
N HIS A 343 -25.79 2.18 -48.66
CA HIS A 343 -26.61 2.67 -47.55
C HIS A 343 -27.11 1.54 -46.63
N GLU A 344 -27.47 0.41 -47.23
CA GLU A 344 -27.87 -0.76 -46.45
C GLU A 344 -26.68 -1.36 -45.69
N THR A 345 -25.50 -1.39 -46.34
CA THR A 345 -24.26 -1.91 -45.71
C THR A 345 -23.74 -0.96 -44.63
N GLU A 346 -23.83 0.38 -44.88
CA GLU A 346 -23.48 1.41 -43.92
C GLU A 346 -24.39 1.39 -42.68
N LYS A 347 -25.69 1.15 -42.91
CA LYS A 347 -26.66 0.95 -41.81
C LYS A 347 -26.35 -0.29 -40.97
N LYS A 348 -25.93 -1.38 -41.61
CA LYS A 348 -25.46 -2.60 -40.94
C LYS A 348 -24.14 -2.36 -40.19
N LEU A 349 -23.22 -1.58 -40.77
CA LEU A 349 -21.95 -1.22 -40.18
C LEU A 349 -22.12 -0.29 -38.94
N LEU A 350 -23.02 0.72 -39.07
CA LEU A 350 -23.38 1.61 -37.96
C LEU A 350 -24.01 0.85 -36.78
N VAL A 351 -24.85 -0.14 -37.09
CA VAL A 351 -25.40 -1.03 -36.04
C VAL A 351 -24.30 -1.85 -35.39
N ALA A 352 -23.39 -2.44 -36.18
CA ALA A 352 -22.26 -3.22 -35.64
C ALA A 352 -21.27 -2.38 -34.82
N GLN A 353 -20.96 -1.14 -35.27
CA GLN A 353 -20.14 -0.19 -34.51
C GLN A 353 -20.81 0.23 -33.20
N LYS A 354 -22.12 0.43 -33.21
CA LYS A 354 -22.91 0.76 -32.02
C LYS A 354 -22.90 -0.41 -31.01
N ASP A 355 -23.00 -1.64 -31.53
CA ASP A 355 -22.97 -2.84 -30.71
C ASP A 355 -21.56 -3.12 -30.12
N ILE A 356 -20.50 -2.91 -30.93
CA ILE A 356 -19.11 -3.01 -30.44
C ILE A 356 -18.84 -1.95 -29.33
N LYS A 357 -19.27 -0.70 -29.55
CA LYS A 357 -19.13 0.38 -28.57
C LYS A 357 -19.90 0.08 -27.28
N ARG A 358 -21.09 -0.53 -27.43
CA ARG A 358 -21.90 -0.98 -26.28
C ARG A 358 -21.25 -2.15 -25.51
N THR A 359 -20.73 -3.13 -26.24
CA THR A 359 -20.07 -4.31 -25.64
C THR A 359 -18.76 -3.93 -24.97
N SER A 360 -17.95 -3.05 -25.58
CA SER A 360 -16.74 -2.50 -24.99
C SER A 360 -17.04 -1.69 -23.72
N LYS A 361 -18.14 -0.90 -23.74
CA LYS A 361 -18.59 -0.15 -22.54
C LYS A 361 -19.04 -1.08 -21.41
N LEU A 362 -19.75 -2.16 -21.75
CA LEU A 362 -20.17 -3.17 -20.79
C LEU A 362 -18.98 -3.96 -20.22
N ALA A 363 -17.98 -4.30 -21.04
CA ALA A 363 -16.76 -4.97 -20.60
C ALA A 363 -15.95 -4.09 -19.63
N ALA A 364 -15.77 -2.80 -19.95
CA ALA A 364 -15.13 -1.84 -19.06
C ALA A 364 -15.90 -1.65 -17.75
N MET A 365 -17.24 -1.63 -17.80
CA MET A 365 -18.06 -1.61 -16.58
C MET A 365 -17.95 -2.91 -15.76
N GLY A 366 -17.80 -4.06 -16.42
CA GLY A 366 -17.60 -5.33 -15.73
C GLY A 366 -16.28 -5.38 -14.96
N GLN A 367 -15.20 -4.93 -15.57
CA GLN A 367 -13.88 -4.85 -14.90
C GLN A 367 -13.89 -3.86 -13.72
N LEU A 368 -14.50 -2.69 -13.91
CA LEU A 368 -14.65 -1.70 -12.82
C LEU A 368 -15.53 -2.23 -11.68
N SER A 369 -16.62 -2.96 -12.00
CA SER A 369 -17.48 -3.55 -10.97
C SER A 369 -16.77 -4.60 -10.14
N ALA A 370 -15.91 -5.43 -10.75
CA ALA A 370 -15.11 -6.41 -10.02
C ALA A 370 -14.12 -5.76 -9.06
N SER A 371 -13.45 -4.69 -9.49
CA SER A 371 -12.55 -3.90 -8.62
C SER A 371 -13.30 -3.26 -7.46
N ILE A 372 -14.47 -2.67 -7.73
CA ILE A 372 -15.30 -2.01 -6.72
C ILE A 372 -15.86 -3.00 -5.68
N VAL A 373 -16.31 -4.19 -6.14
CA VAL A 373 -16.76 -5.24 -5.22
C VAL A 373 -15.61 -5.70 -4.32
N HIS A 374 -14.39 -5.80 -4.87
CA HIS A 374 -13.21 -6.13 -4.08
C HIS A 374 -12.88 -5.04 -3.06
N GLU A 375 -12.90 -3.76 -3.48
CA GLU A 375 -12.62 -2.61 -2.59
C GLU A 375 -13.72 -2.36 -1.56
N LEU A 376 -14.98 -2.69 -1.86
CA LEU A 376 -16.07 -2.65 -0.88
C LEU A 376 -16.07 -3.86 0.05
N GLY A 377 -15.64 -5.02 -0.46
CA GLY A 377 -15.55 -6.25 0.34
C GLY A 377 -14.54 -6.16 1.47
N GLN A 378 -13.44 -5.42 1.26
CA GLN A 378 -12.40 -5.23 2.27
C GLN A 378 -12.88 -4.47 3.52
N PRO A 379 -13.44 -3.24 3.41
CA PRO A 379 -13.98 -2.53 4.58
C PRO A 379 -15.18 -3.25 5.19
N LEU A 380 -15.98 -3.94 4.38
CA LEU A 380 -17.13 -4.73 4.87
C LEU A 380 -16.66 -5.94 5.70
N SER A 381 -15.62 -6.63 5.24
CA SER A 381 -14.99 -7.73 5.97
C SER A 381 -14.33 -7.25 7.26
N ALA A 382 -13.67 -6.09 7.22
CA ALA A 382 -13.11 -5.47 8.40
C ALA A 382 -14.20 -5.08 9.42
N MET A 383 -15.33 -4.50 8.95
CA MET A 383 -16.49 -4.21 9.81
C MET A 383 -17.07 -5.48 10.42
N LYS A 384 -17.27 -6.53 9.62
CA LYS A 384 -17.77 -7.83 10.11
C LYS A 384 -16.87 -8.41 11.20
N ASN A 385 -15.55 -8.28 11.04
CA ASN A 385 -14.58 -8.75 12.04
C ASN A 385 -14.63 -7.90 13.33
N TYR A 386 -14.76 -6.57 13.21
CA TYR A 386 -14.93 -5.70 14.39
C TYR A 386 -16.28 -5.97 15.10
N ILE A 387 -17.35 -6.17 14.35
CA ILE A 387 -18.66 -6.52 14.91
C ILE A 387 -18.62 -7.91 15.56
N ALA A 388 -18.01 -8.89 14.90
CA ALA A 388 -17.84 -10.22 15.46
C ALA A 388 -16.97 -10.21 16.74
N SER A 389 -15.94 -9.38 16.76
CA SER A 389 -15.11 -9.17 17.94
C SER A 389 -15.90 -8.50 19.10
N ALA A 390 -16.85 -7.62 18.76
CA ALA A 390 -17.73 -6.96 19.72
C ALA A 390 -18.87 -7.89 20.25
N GLN A 391 -19.22 -8.95 19.48
CA GLN A 391 -20.28 -9.90 19.83
C GLN A 391 -19.78 -11.11 20.64
N LEU A 392 -18.44 -11.26 20.75
CA LEU A 392 -17.90 -12.29 21.64
C LEU A 392 -18.27 -11.93 23.09
N PRO A 393 -18.85 -12.87 23.84
CA PRO A 393 -19.20 -12.60 25.23
C PRO A 393 -17.94 -12.17 25.99
N PRO A 394 -18.02 -11.11 26.79
CA PRO A 394 -16.91 -10.69 27.63
C PRO A 394 -16.55 -11.87 28.54
N LYS A 395 -15.27 -12.25 28.56
CA LYS A 395 -14.76 -13.11 29.63
C LYS A 395 -14.99 -12.35 30.92
N GLU A 396 -15.53 -13.05 31.90
CA GLU A 396 -15.89 -12.51 33.23
C GLU A 396 -14.67 -11.75 33.78
N ASP A 397 -14.65 -10.44 33.66
CA ASP A 397 -13.86 -9.43 34.37
C ASP A 397 -13.61 -8.12 33.59
N GLU A 398 -14.24 -7.90 32.43
CA GLU A 398 -14.09 -6.61 31.73
C GLU A 398 -15.41 -5.83 31.70
N THR A 399 -15.37 -4.65 32.25
CA THR A 399 -16.49 -3.68 32.17
C THR A 399 -16.68 -3.26 30.71
N SER A 400 -17.87 -3.53 30.18
CA SER A 400 -18.31 -3.36 28.79
C SER A 400 -18.09 -1.98 28.15
N ALA A 401 -17.74 -0.97 28.94
CA ALA A 401 -17.60 0.42 28.48
C ALA A 401 -16.28 0.74 27.75
N GLY A 402 -15.24 -0.09 27.95
CA GLY A 402 -13.90 0.16 27.35
C GLY A 402 -13.77 -0.35 25.92
N ASN A 403 -14.42 -1.46 25.61
CA ASN A 403 -14.30 -2.11 24.31
C ASN A 403 -15.17 -1.42 23.24
N GLU A 404 -16.35 -0.93 23.60
CA GLU A 404 -17.25 -0.18 22.70
C GLU A 404 -16.64 1.17 22.26
N LYS A 405 -15.98 1.89 23.16
CA LYS A 405 -15.31 3.18 22.83
C LYS A 405 -14.12 3.01 21.84
N SER A 406 -13.50 1.86 21.80
CA SER A 406 -12.37 1.59 20.86
C SER A 406 -12.83 1.10 19.49
N ILE A 407 -13.98 0.43 19.40
CA ILE A 407 -14.47 -0.19 18.16
C ILE A 407 -15.30 0.81 17.35
N LEU A 408 -16.10 1.65 17.99
CA LEU A 408 -16.95 2.65 17.33
C LEU A 408 -16.19 3.62 16.42
N PRO A 409 -15.07 4.24 16.85
CA PRO A 409 -14.29 5.11 15.96
C PRO A 409 -13.69 4.37 14.74
N LYS A 410 -13.37 3.09 14.91
CA LYS A 410 -12.84 2.26 13.81
C LYS A 410 -13.92 1.87 12.82
N LEU A 411 -15.11 1.57 13.31
CA LEU A 411 -16.28 1.33 12.47
C LEU A 411 -16.69 2.60 11.74
N ASP A 412 -16.67 3.75 12.41
CA ASP A 412 -16.99 5.05 11.80
C ASP A 412 -16.01 5.40 10.68
N ALA A 413 -14.70 5.21 10.88
CA ALA A 413 -13.68 5.37 9.83
C ALA A 413 -13.91 4.47 8.61
N LEU A 414 -14.38 3.23 8.82
CA LEU A 414 -14.70 2.29 7.74
C LEU A 414 -16.00 2.71 7.02
N VAL A 415 -17.01 3.21 7.75
CA VAL A 415 -18.24 3.76 7.17
C VAL A 415 -17.94 5.01 6.35
N ILE A 416 -17.09 5.91 6.85
CA ILE A 416 -16.62 7.09 6.10
C ILE A 416 -15.93 6.65 4.81
N ARG A 417 -15.04 5.65 4.87
CA ARG A 417 -14.35 5.10 3.70
C ARG A 417 -15.32 4.49 2.69
N MET A 418 -16.31 3.71 3.14
CA MET A 418 -17.38 3.19 2.28
C MET A 418 -18.23 4.30 1.66
N SER A 419 -18.54 5.33 2.44
CA SER A 419 -19.27 6.52 1.95
C SER A 419 -18.47 7.25 0.87
N GLN A 420 -17.15 7.34 1.00
CA GLN A 420 -16.27 7.92 -0.03
C GLN A 420 -16.28 7.10 -1.31
N ILE A 421 -16.12 5.76 -1.22
CA ILE A 421 -16.21 4.86 -2.38
C ILE A 421 -17.60 4.95 -3.02
N SER A 422 -18.67 4.97 -2.22
CA SER A 422 -20.04 5.12 -2.70
C SER A 422 -20.31 6.47 -3.38
N LYS A 423 -19.71 7.56 -2.87
CA LYS A 423 -19.80 8.89 -3.51
C LYS A 423 -19.05 8.92 -4.84
N GLN A 424 -17.86 8.30 -4.94
CA GLN A 424 -17.14 8.16 -6.18
C GLN A 424 -17.94 7.37 -7.22
N LEU A 425 -18.60 6.29 -6.77
CA LEU A 425 -19.49 5.50 -7.63
C LEU A 425 -20.68 6.33 -8.14
N LYS A 426 -21.34 7.08 -7.26
CA LYS A 426 -22.49 7.92 -7.59
C LYS A 426 -22.13 9.04 -8.56
N PHE A 427 -20.92 9.60 -8.44
CA PHE A 427 -20.39 10.58 -9.39
C PHE A 427 -20.17 9.96 -10.77
N PHE A 428 -19.60 8.74 -10.81
CA PHE A 428 -19.35 8.01 -12.07
C PHE A 428 -20.64 7.61 -12.78
N VAL A 429 -21.65 7.16 -12.03
CA VAL A 429 -22.99 6.82 -12.58
C VAL A 429 -23.72 8.06 -13.09
N ARG A 430 -23.66 9.18 -12.36
CA ARG A 430 -24.32 10.44 -12.74
C ARG A 430 -23.63 11.12 -13.93
N SER A 431 -22.31 11.01 -14.07
CA SER A 431 -21.58 11.50 -15.25
C SER A 431 -22.02 10.77 -16.52
N ASN A 432 -22.36 9.47 -16.40
CA ASN A 432 -22.84 8.67 -17.52
C ASN A 432 -24.31 8.96 -17.93
N GLU A 433 -25.15 9.39 -17.00
CA GLU A 433 -26.54 9.76 -17.33
C GLU A 433 -26.64 11.07 -18.13
N LYS A 434 -25.72 12.01 -17.89
CA LYS A 434 -25.70 13.27 -18.66
C LYS A 434 -25.23 13.10 -20.12
N GLU A 435 -24.35 12.13 -20.41
CA GLU A 435 -23.96 11.81 -21.78
C GLU A 435 -25.06 11.09 -22.57
N LEU A 436 -25.94 10.36 -21.89
CA LEU A 436 -27.07 9.67 -22.56
C LEU A 436 -28.23 10.59 -22.96
N GLN A 437 -28.31 11.79 -22.38
CA GLN A 437 -29.37 12.76 -22.70
C GLN A 437 -29.05 13.67 -23.92
N VAL A 438 -27.81 13.69 -24.40
CA VAL A 438 -27.37 14.57 -25.52
C VAL A 438 -27.55 13.93 -26.90
N PHE A 439 -27.94 12.65 -27.01
CA PHE A 439 -28.06 11.93 -28.30
C PHE A 439 -29.47 11.47 -28.65
N ASP A 440 -30.49 12.21 -28.19
CA ASP A 440 -31.86 12.02 -28.64
C ASP A 440 -32.29 13.28 -29.46
N ILE A 441 -31.69 13.41 -30.68
CA ILE A 441 -32.22 14.22 -31.81
C ILE A 441 -31.96 13.47 -33.11
#